data_0e91da81879ab9e8e8ef8c5c5a72ea92
#
_entry.id   0e91da81879ab9e8e8ef8c5c5a72ea92
#
_cell.length_a   1.000
_cell.length_b   1.000
_cell.length_c   1.000
_cell.angle_alpha   90.00
_cell.angle_beta   90.00
_cell.angle_gamma   90.00
#
_symmetry.space_group_name_H-M   'P 1'
#
loop_
_entity.id
_entity.type
_entity.pdbx_description
1 polymer ?
#
loop_
_entity_poly.entity_id
_entity_poly.type
_entity_poly.pdbx_seq_one_letter_code
_entity_poly.pdbx_strand_id
1 'polypeptide(L)'
;MKKIIFSILSVLMCSTAFSQNKLVALSFDDGPNTTTTVQMLDVLKKHNVKASFFVIGKNINDESAKVMVRAHNEGHDIENHSKTHSAMPTLSADSIKSEIEFTSALVAKYVGERPQLFRPPYIALNQTMFDNIDLTFICGEGSNDWEDNVSADQRVEKILASAKDGLIYLLHDFEGNGKTVEAVDRIIPVLKERGYTFVTVRELMKQKNIKPQKDVIYTDVLNVSKWKEK
;
A
#
# COMPACT_ATOMS: atom_id res chain seq x y z
N MET A 1 -9.76 -72.48 23.90
CA MET A 1 -8.91 -71.59 23.06
C MET A 1 -9.70 -70.33 22.78
N LYS A 2 -9.36 -69.21 23.47
CA LYS A 2 -10.02 -67.89 23.29
C LYS A 2 -9.29 -67.09 22.22
N LYS A 3 -9.97 -66.80 21.11
CA LYS A 3 -9.42 -65.90 20.06
C LYS A 3 -9.57 -64.47 20.51
N ILE A 4 -8.45 -63.73 20.68
CA ILE A 4 -8.40 -62.33 20.93
C ILE A 4 -8.38 -61.64 19.56
N ILE A 5 -9.43 -60.87 19.26
CA ILE A 5 -9.51 -60.00 18.05
C ILE A 5 -8.92 -58.67 18.42
N PHE A 6 -7.75 -58.33 17.84
CA PHE A 6 -7.16 -56.99 17.92
C PHE A 6 -7.82 -56.08 16.87
N SER A 7 -8.62 -55.16 17.34
CA SER A 7 -9.21 -54.12 16.48
C SER A 7 -8.20 -52.97 16.35
N ILE A 8 -7.60 -52.85 15.16
CA ILE A 8 -6.69 -51.72 14.86
C ILE A 8 -7.55 -50.50 14.51
N LEU A 9 -7.63 -49.55 15.42
CA LEU A 9 -8.29 -48.26 15.20
C LEU A 9 -7.33 -47.34 14.44
N SER A 10 -7.51 -47.22 13.12
CA SER A 10 -6.76 -46.27 12.28
C SER A 10 -7.22 -44.86 12.58
N VAL A 11 -6.44 -44.10 13.34
CA VAL A 11 -6.65 -42.66 13.53
C VAL A 11 -6.18 -41.94 12.26
N LEU A 12 -7.14 -41.51 11.45
CA LEU A 12 -6.89 -40.63 10.30
C LEU A 12 -6.49 -39.26 10.85
N MET A 13 -5.20 -38.96 10.95
CA MET A 13 -4.69 -37.60 11.20
C MET A 13 -4.98 -36.77 9.97
N CYS A 14 -6.07 -36.01 9.99
CA CYS A 14 -6.34 -34.96 9.04
C CYS A 14 -5.33 -33.83 9.31
N SER A 15 -4.19 -33.82 8.63
CA SER A 15 -3.25 -32.73 8.64
C SER A 15 -3.92 -31.52 7.93
N THR A 16 -4.52 -30.63 8.70
CA THR A 16 -4.89 -29.30 8.19
C THR A 16 -3.59 -28.58 7.84
N ALA A 17 -3.23 -28.63 6.56
CA ALA A 17 -2.20 -27.74 6.05
C ALA A 17 -2.70 -26.31 6.30
N PHE A 18 -2.12 -25.63 7.28
CA PHE A 18 -2.28 -24.19 7.43
C PHE A 18 -1.69 -23.58 6.16
N SER A 19 -2.53 -23.30 5.18
CA SER A 19 -2.17 -22.45 4.06
C SER A 19 -1.76 -21.12 4.66
N GLN A 20 -0.48 -20.79 4.59
CA GLN A 20 0.01 -19.49 5.03
C GLN A 20 -0.71 -18.44 4.19
N ASN A 21 -1.55 -17.60 4.82
CA ASN A 21 -2.32 -16.57 4.11
C ASN A 21 -1.36 -15.68 3.32
N LYS A 22 -1.55 -15.63 2.01
CA LYS A 22 -0.83 -14.70 1.15
C LYS A 22 -1.34 -13.30 1.44
N LEU A 23 -0.46 -12.38 1.80
CA LEU A 23 -0.80 -11.00 2.09
C LEU A 23 -0.38 -10.09 0.95
N VAL A 24 -1.22 -9.13 0.60
CA VAL A 24 -0.91 -8.04 -0.33
C VAL A 24 -1.43 -6.72 0.22
N ALA A 25 -0.78 -5.62 -0.16
CA ALA A 25 -1.24 -4.29 0.18
C ALA A 25 -1.57 -3.49 -1.10
N LEU A 26 -2.78 -2.93 -1.16
CA LEU A 26 -3.10 -1.86 -2.11
C LEU A 26 -2.63 -0.54 -1.53
N SER A 27 -1.99 0.28 -2.35
CA SER A 27 -1.65 1.64 -1.95
C SER A 27 -1.88 2.61 -3.10
N PHE A 28 -2.28 3.85 -2.74
CA PHE A 28 -2.72 4.87 -3.68
C PHE A 28 -1.98 6.17 -3.43
N ASP A 29 -1.50 6.80 -4.51
CA ASP A 29 -0.76 8.05 -4.49
C ASP A 29 -1.61 9.21 -5.01
N ASP A 30 -1.17 10.44 -4.71
CA ASP A 30 -1.66 11.71 -5.24
C ASP A 30 -2.99 12.24 -4.68
N GLY A 31 -3.67 11.48 -3.81
CA GLY A 31 -4.79 12.01 -3.03
C GLY A 31 -4.34 13.04 -1.98
N PRO A 32 -5.28 13.51 -1.11
CA PRO A 32 -6.71 13.24 -1.15
C PRO A 32 -7.45 14.18 -2.12
N ASN A 33 -8.57 13.72 -2.66
CA ASN A 33 -9.52 14.54 -3.39
C ASN A 33 -10.98 14.14 -3.07
N THR A 34 -11.94 14.96 -3.51
CA THR A 34 -13.36 14.78 -3.18
C THR A 34 -14.13 13.94 -4.22
N THR A 35 -13.44 13.38 -5.20
CA THR A 35 -14.01 12.60 -6.30
C THR A 35 -13.43 11.18 -6.32
N THR A 36 -12.29 10.97 -6.93
CA THR A 36 -11.68 9.65 -7.13
C THR A 36 -11.33 8.96 -5.82
N THR A 37 -10.76 9.70 -4.82
CA THR A 37 -10.50 9.13 -3.49
C THR A 37 -11.79 8.64 -2.82
N VAL A 38 -12.91 9.39 -2.95
CA VAL A 38 -14.21 8.98 -2.41
C VAL A 38 -14.71 7.70 -3.08
N GLN A 39 -14.65 7.62 -4.41
CA GLN A 39 -15.03 6.43 -5.17
C GLN A 39 -14.16 5.22 -4.79
N MET A 40 -12.86 5.42 -4.60
CA MET A 40 -11.94 4.36 -4.16
C MET A 40 -12.31 3.84 -2.76
N LEU A 41 -12.60 4.73 -1.81
CA LEU A 41 -13.07 4.34 -0.47
C LEU A 41 -14.37 3.54 -0.53
N ASP A 42 -15.32 3.91 -1.40
CA ASP A 42 -16.57 3.18 -1.58
C ASP A 42 -16.32 1.75 -2.11
N VAL A 43 -15.40 1.58 -3.06
CA VAL A 43 -14.98 0.26 -3.57
C VAL A 43 -14.30 -0.56 -2.48
N LEU A 44 -13.35 0.01 -1.74
CA LEU A 44 -12.66 -0.68 -0.65
C LEU A 44 -13.65 -1.13 0.45
N LYS A 45 -14.62 -0.27 0.78
CA LYS A 45 -15.69 -0.57 1.73
C LYS A 45 -16.60 -1.69 1.25
N LYS A 46 -17.06 -1.64 -0.02
CA LYS A 46 -17.87 -2.69 -0.68
C LYS A 46 -17.23 -4.06 -0.53
N HIS A 47 -15.92 -4.13 -0.71
CA HIS A 47 -15.17 -5.38 -0.61
C HIS A 47 -14.63 -5.71 0.78
N ASN A 48 -14.86 -4.84 1.79
CA ASN A 48 -14.26 -4.97 3.13
C ASN A 48 -12.74 -5.16 3.06
N VAL A 49 -12.04 -4.24 2.41
CA VAL A 49 -10.58 -4.22 2.21
C VAL A 49 -10.01 -2.94 2.78
N LYS A 50 -8.82 -3.02 3.37
CA LYS A 50 -8.04 -1.87 3.83
C LYS A 50 -6.85 -1.62 2.89
N ALA A 51 -6.43 -0.36 2.79
CA ALA A 51 -5.36 0.10 1.92
C ALA A 51 -4.54 1.20 2.60
N SER A 52 -3.48 1.66 1.94
CA SER A 52 -2.68 2.80 2.39
C SER A 52 -2.73 3.92 1.35
N PHE A 53 -2.92 5.16 1.80
CA PHE A 53 -3.01 6.35 0.96
C PHE A 53 -1.79 7.23 1.21
N PHE A 54 -0.96 7.45 0.20
CA PHE A 54 0.19 8.34 0.21
C PHE A 54 -0.24 9.70 -0.31
N VAL A 55 -0.51 10.61 0.63
CA VAL A 55 -1.16 11.88 0.32
C VAL A 55 -0.16 13.01 0.03
N ILE A 56 -0.48 13.86 -0.94
CA ILE A 56 0.27 15.07 -1.25
C ILE A 56 -0.22 16.21 -0.35
N GLY A 57 0.69 16.84 0.39
CA GLY A 57 0.34 17.87 1.38
C GLY A 57 -0.44 19.05 0.80
N LYS A 58 -0.10 19.54 -0.41
CA LYS A 58 -0.82 20.65 -1.09
C LYS A 58 -2.26 20.28 -1.48
N ASN A 59 -2.59 19.00 -1.56
CA ASN A 59 -3.94 18.53 -1.89
C ASN A 59 -4.85 18.47 -0.65
N ILE A 60 -4.28 18.64 0.56
CA ILE A 60 -5.03 18.64 1.82
C ILE A 60 -5.59 20.05 2.06
N ASN A 61 -6.88 20.22 1.85
CA ASN A 61 -7.67 21.41 2.17
C ASN A 61 -8.87 21.01 3.04
N ASP A 62 -9.70 21.94 3.47
CA ASP A 62 -10.81 21.66 4.40
C ASP A 62 -11.79 20.58 3.89
N GLU A 63 -12.02 20.49 2.57
CA GLU A 63 -12.94 19.50 2.00
C GLU A 63 -12.25 18.13 1.81
N SER A 64 -11.06 18.10 1.21
CA SER A 64 -10.31 16.86 1.01
C SER A 64 -9.81 16.25 2.32
N ALA A 65 -9.55 17.08 3.35
CA ALA A 65 -9.23 16.59 4.69
C ALA A 65 -10.39 15.76 5.30
N LYS A 66 -11.66 16.09 5.03
CA LYS A 66 -12.80 15.28 5.47
C LYS A 66 -12.76 13.87 4.85
N VAL A 67 -12.34 13.77 3.59
CA VAL A 67 -12.17 12.49 2.89
C VAL A 67 -11.01 11.70 3.49
N MET A 68 -9.88 12.37 3.79
CA MET A 68 -8.73 11.76 4.46
C MET A 68 -9.08 11.25 5.86
N VAL A 69 -9.85 12.03 6.65
CA VAL A 69 -10.37 11.60 7.96
C VAL A 69 -11.32 10.41 7.82
N ARG A 70 -12.19 10.40 6.79
CA ARG A 70 -13.03 9.23 6.47
C ARG A 70 -12.15 8.00 6.22
N ALA A 71 -11.12 8.10 5.38
CA ALA A 71 -10.20 7.01 5.07
C ALA A 71 -9.57 6.45 6.35
N HIS A 72 -9.03 7.31 7.22
CA HIS A 72 -8.46 6.92 8.50
C HIS A 72 -9.48 6.21 9.41
N ASN A 73 -10.68 6.77 9.58
CA ASN A 73 -11.75 6.19 10.40
C ASN A 73 -12.27 4.86 9.86
N GLU A 74 -12.17 4.62 8.57
CA GLU A 74 -12.49 3.34 7.94
C GLU A 74 -11.32 2.33 8.07
N GLY A 75 -10.18 2.70 8.70
CA GLY A 75 -9.06 1.83 9.04
C GLY A 75 -8.01 1.71 7.94
N HIS A 76 -7.91 2.70 7.06
CA HIS A 76 -6.83 2.84 6.09
C HIS A 76 -5.64 3.58 6.70
N ASP A 77 -4.41 3.31 6.24
CA ASP A 77 -3.24 4.10 6.58
C ASP A 77 -3.22 5.41 5.78
N ILE A 78 -2.84 6.51 6.41
CA ILE A 78 -2.59 7.80 5.76
C ILE A 78 -1.10 8.11 5.87
N GLU A 79 -0.43 8.14 4.72
CA GLU A 79 1.02 8.17 4.63
C GLU A 79 1.50 9.37 3.78
N ASN A 80 2.81 9.60 3.75
CA ASN A 80 3.40 10.81 3.19
C ASN A 80 3.83 10.64 1.72
N HIS A 81 3.39 11.55 0.83
CA HIS A 81 3.84 11.66 -0.56
C HIS A 81 4.41 13.04 -0.89
N SER A 82 5.17 13.62 0.03
CA SER A 82 5.70 14.99 0.00
C SER A 82 4.62 16.09 0.05
N LYS A 83 5.07 17.34 0.11
CA LYS A 83 4.18 18.52 0.08
C LYS A 83 3.71 18.85 -1.33
N THR A 84 4.63 18.89 -2.29
CA THR A 84 4.40 19.49 -3.62
C THR A 84 4.50 18.50 -4.76
N HIS A 85 4.85 17.24 -4.48
CA HIS A 85 5.17 16.24 -5.51
C HIS A 85 6.35 16.66 -6.41
N SER A 86 7.34 17.37 -5.85
CA SER A 86 8.54 17.78 -6.59
C SER A 86 9.52 16.60 -6.77
N ALA A 87 10.41 16.70 -7.77
CA ALA A 87 11.53 15.77 -7.95
C ALA A 87 12.55 15.96 -6.81
N MET A 88 12.34 15.31 -5.67
CA MET A 88 13.06 15.56 -4.41
C MET A 88 14.58 15.38 -4.47
N PRO A 89 15.19 14.53 -5.33
CA PRO A 89 16.64 14.47 -5.47
C PRO A 89 17.32 15.78 -5.90
N THR A 90 16.54 16.73 -6.44
CA THR A 90 17.05 18.05 -6.86
C THR A 90 17.00 19.10 -5.74
N LEU A 91 16.42 18.76 -4.60
CA LEU A 91 16.20 19.67 -3.47
C LEU A 91 17.35 19.64 -2.47
N SER A 92 17.55 20.76 -1.76
CA SER A 92 18.43 20.77 -0.59
C SER A 92 17.89 19.93 0.56
N ALA A 93 18.75 19.51 1.49
CA ALA A 93 18.34 18.77 2.68
C ALA A 93 17.24 19.47 3.49
N ASP A 94 17.31 20.79 3.65
CA ASP A 94 16.30 21.55 4.38
C ASP A 94 14.96 21.60 3.63
N SER A 95 15.01 21.71 2.29
CA SER A 95 13.79 21.64 1.46
C SER A 95 13.15 20.25 1.54
N ILE A 96 13.95 19.18 1.50
CA ILE A 96 13.48 17.80 1.68
C ILE A 96 12.74 17.65 3.02
N LYS A 97 13.36 18.08 4.13
CA LYS A 97 12.72 18.07 5.45
C LYS A 97 11.41 18.85 5.48
N SER A 98 11.38 20.04 4.83
CA SER A 98 10.18 20.86 4.74
C SER A 98 9.05 20.18 3.95
N GLU A 99 9.36 19.49 2.86
CA GLU A 99 8.39 18.72 2.07
C GLU A 99 7.73 17.63 2.91
N ILE A 100 8.53 16.90 3.71
CA ILE A 100 8.04 15.82 4.57
C ILE A 100 7.28 16.35 5.78
N GLU A 101 7.85 17.35 6.47
CA GLU A 101 7.26 17.86 7.72
C GLU A 101 5.91 18.54 7.49
N PHE A 102 5.79 19.32 6.41
CA PHE A 102 4.53 19.97 6.07
C PHE A 102 3.37 18.98 5.96
N THR A 103 3.56 17.92 5.17
CA THR A 103 2.53 16.89 4.96
C THR A 103 2.26 16.11 6.23
N SER A 104 3.32 15.71 6.94
CA SER A 104 3.20 14.95 8.19
C SER A 104 2.46 15.75 9.28
N ALA A 105 2.70 17.06 9.37
CA ALA A 105 1.99 17.92 10.31
C ALA A 105 0.51 18.08 9.97
N LEU A 106 0.16 18.21 8.67
CA LEU A 106 -1.24 18.28 8.24
C LEU A 106 -1.97 16.95 8.49
N VAL A 107 -1.36 15.83 8.18
CA VAL A 107 -1.95 14.50 8.47
C VAL A 107 -2.19 14.39 9.98
N ALA A 108 -1.20 14.66 10.82
CA ALA A 108 -1.34 14.62 12.27
C ALA A 108 -2.43 15.57 12.81
N LYS A 109 -2.55 16.75 12.21
CA LYS A 109 -3.59 17.73 12.59
C LYS A 109 -5.01 17.19 12.40
N TYR A 110 -5.26 16.49 11.30
CA TYR A 110 -6.62 16.06 10.94
C TYR A 110 -6.96 14.66 11.41
N VAL A 111 -6.02 13.71 11.39
CA VAL A 111 -6.27 12.32 11.76
C VAL A 111 -5.73 11.92 13.15
N GLY A 112 -4.92 12.75 13.78
CA GLY A 112 -4.42 12.51 15.14
C GLY A 112 -3.14 11.68 15.22
N GLU A 113 -2.63 11.16 14.10
CA GLU A 113 -1.33 10.45 14.08
C GLU A 113 -0.47 10.91 12.90
N ARG A 114 0.86 10.75 13.04
CA ARG A 114 1.80 11.08 11.96
C ARG A 114 2.00 9.90 11.01
N PRO A 115 2.26 10.17 9.71
CA PRO A 115 2.73 9.15 8.78
C PRO A 115 3.95 8.40 9.32
N GLN A 116 4.05 7.12 9.00
CA GLN A 116 5.21 6.27 9.30
C GLN A 116 5.95 5.85 8.03
N LEU A 117 5.29 5.99 6.90
CA LEU A 117 5.79 5.59 5.58
C LEU A 117 5.88 6.81 4.67
N PHE A 118 6.79 6.73 3.72
CA PHE A 118 6.99 7.75 2.71
C PHE A 118 7.13 7.09 1.33
N ARG A 119 6.40 7.57 0.35
CA ARG A 119 6.64 7.23 -1.05
C ARG A 119 7.24 8.43 -1.77
N PRO A 120 8.46 8.28 -2.34
CA PRO A 120 9.09 9.36 -3.09
C PRO A 120 8.32 9.65 -4.39
N PRO A 121 8.03 10.92 -4.72
CA PRO A 121 7.52 11.28 -6.03
C PRO A 121 8.39 10.70 -7.15
N TYR A 122 7.75 10.15 -8.19
CA TYR A 122 8.41 9.50 -9.34
C TYR A 122 9.32 8.32 -8.97
N ILE A 123 9.26 7.82 -7.73
CA ILE A 123 10.22 6.85 -7.16
C ILE A 123 11.68 7.32 -7.32
N ALA A 124 11.88 8.63 -7.41
CA ALA A 124 13.20 9.24 -7.56
C ALA A 124 13.90 9.37 -6.19
N LEU A 125 15.14 8.90 -6.10
CA LEU A 125 15.89 8.74 -4.86
C LEU A 125 17.33 9.24 -4.98
N ASN A 126 17.86 9.76 -3.86
CA ASN A 126 19.28 9.96 -3.64
C ASN A 126 19.65 9.72 -2.17
N GLN A 127 20.93 9.68 -1.85
CA GLN A 127 21.39 9.45 -0.48
C GLN A 127 20.96 10.57 0.48
N THR A 128 20.89 11.83 0.00
CA THR A 128 20.43 12.97 0.82
C THR A 128 19.02 12.73 1.36
N MET A 129 18.13 12.10 0.59
CA MET A 129 16.79 11.77 1.07
C MET A 129 16.82 10.73 2.20
N PHE A 130 17.58 9.66 2.06
CA PHE A 130 17.73 8.63 3.11
C PHE A 130 18.37 9.19 4.39
N ASP A 131 19.24 10.19 4.27
CA ASP A 131 19.91 10.81 5.42
C ASP A 131 19.04 11.85 6.16
N ASN A 132 17.95 12.34 5.51
CA ASN A 132 17.15 13.43 6.05
C ASN A 132 15.65 13.11 6.20
N ILE A 133 15.22 11.89 5.92
CA ILE A 133 13.83 11.44 6.07
C ILE A 133 13.79 10.22 6.98
N ASP A 134 13.14 10.36 8.13
CA ASP A 134 12.99 9.33 9.16
C ASP A 134 11.73 8.44 8.95
N LEU A 135 11.18 8.42 7.76
CA LEU A 135 10.05 7.56 7.39
C LEU A 135 10.55 6.33 6.62
N THR A 136 9.82 5.24 6.69
CA THR A 136 10.13 4.06 5.88
C THR A 136 9.80 4.30 4.42
N PHE A 137 10.78 4.08 3.54
CA PHE A 137 10.60 4.31 2.11
C PHE A 137 9.85 3.16 1.44
N ILE A 138 8.75 3.50 0.76
CA ILE A 138 7.89 2.55 0.05
C ILE A 138 7.89 2.85 -1.45
N CYS A 139 8.10 1.83 -2.25
CA CYS A 139 7.81 1.82 -3.69
C CYS A 139 6.46 1.12 -3.92
N GLY A 140 6.46 0.06 -4.66
CA GLY A 140 5.33 -0.77 -5.04
C GLY A 140 5.43 -1.23 -6.49
N GLU A 141 4.66 -2.23 -6.84
CA GLU A 141 4.52 -2.72 -8.21
C GLU A 141 3.41 -1.94 -8.92
N GLY A 142 3.80 -1.21 -9.96
CA GLY A 142 2.89 -0.36 -10.72
C GLY A 142 2.20 -1.07 -11.88
N SER A 143 1.00 -0.60 -12.25
CA SER A 143 0.27 -1.05 -13.43
C SER A 143 0.28 -0.03 -14.57
N ASN A 144 1.08 1.04 -14.48
CA ASN A 144 1.06 2.23 -15.34
C ASN A 144 -0.31 2.93 -15.35
N ASP A 145 -0.97 2.93 -14.20
CA ASP A 145 -2.32 3.44 -14.05
C ASP A 145 -2.41 4.98 -14.07
N TRP A 146 -1.26 5.66 -14.08
CA TRP A 146 -1.14 7.10 -14.31
C TRP A 146 -1.22 7.49 -15.80
N GLU A 147 -1.14 6.53 -16.72
CA GLU A 147 -1.21 6.76 -18.17
C GLU A 147 -2.65 6.69 -18.65
N ASP A 148 -3.15 7.75 -19.28
CA ASP A 148 -4.53 7.83 -19.77
C ASP A 148 -4.87 6.81 -20.86
N ASN A 149 -3.87 6.39 -21.65
CA ASN A 149 -4.01 5.39 -22.70
C ASN A 149 -4.05 3.94 -22.18
N VAL A 150 -3.74 3.71 -20.89
CA VAL A 150 -3.84 2.38 -20.26
C VAL A 150 -5.27 2.15 -19.77
N SER A 151 -5.98 1.21 -20.38
CA SER A 151 -7.36 0.88 -20.05
C SER A 151 -7.49 0.18 -18.69
N ALA A 152 -8.70 0.14 -18.13
CA ALA A 152 -8.98 -0.62 -16.90
C ALA A 152 -8.64 -2.12 -17.07
N ASP A 153 -8.90 -2.72 -18.23
CA ASP A 153 -8.55 -4.11 -18.54
C ASP A 153 -7.04 -4.36 -18.46
N GLN A 154 -6.25 -3.48 -19.06
CA GLN A 154 -4.79 -3.58 -19.03
C GLN A 154 -4.23 -3.42 -17.60
N ARG A 155 -4.83 -2.52 -16.77
CA ARG A 155 -4.48 -2.37 -15.35
C ARG A 155 -4.80 -3.64 -14.57
N VAL A 156 -5.98 -4.22 -14.77
CA VAL A 156 -6.39 -5.50 -14.17
C VAL A 156 -5.41 -6.61 -14.53
N GLU A 157 -5.11 -6.78 -15.83
CA GLU A 157 -4.18 -7.81 -16.28
C GLU A 157 -2.81 -7.70 -15.61
N LYS A 158 -2.20 -6.50 -15.61
CA LYS A 158 -0.90 -6.26 -14.99
C LYS A 158 -0.90 -6.55 -13.48
N ILE A 159 -1.91 -6.07 -12.75
CA ILE A 159 -2.04 -6.30 -11.31
C ILE A 159 -2.19 -7.80 -11.00
N LEU A 160 -3.05 -8.50 -11.72
CA LEU A 160 -3.28 -9.93 -11.51
C LEU A 160 -2.09 -10.80 -11.92
N ALA A 161 -1.28 -10.37 -12.87
CA ALA A 161 -0.06 -11.07 -13.33
C ALA A 161 1.09 -10.93 -12.33
N SER A 162 1.21 -9.80 -11.64
CA SER A 162 2.28 -9.55 -10.67
C SER A 162 2.00 -10.11 -9.26
N ALA A 163 0.80 -10.63 -9.02
CA ALA A 163 0.33 -11.01 -7.68
C ALA A 163 1.23 -12.06 -7.00
N LYS A 164 1.81 -11.72 -5.87
CA LYS A 164 2.60 -12.60 -5.01
C LYS A 164 2.48 -12.19 -3.55
N ASP A 165 2.79 -13.10 -2.64
CA ASP A 165 2.78 -12.82 -1.20
C ASP A 165 3.82 -11.76 -0.84
N GLY A 166 3.44 -10.79 -0.02
CA GLY A 166 4.31 -9.71 0.42
C GLY A 166 4.37 -8.50 -0.52
N LEU A 167 3.61 -8.49 -1.62
CA LEU A 167 3.65 -7.41 -2.60
C LEU A 167 2.87 -6.19 -2.14
N ILE A 168 3.42 -5.01 -2.40
CA ILE A 168 2.77 -3.71 -2.31
C ILE A 168 2.43 -3.26 -3.73
N TYR A 169 1.16 -3.00 -4.02
CA TYR A 169 0.74 -2.39 -5.29
C TYR A 169 0.84 -0.86 -5.21
N LEU A 170 1.47 -0.25 -6.21
CA LEU A 170 1.53 1.19 -6.41
C LEU A 170 0.48 1.57 -7.46
N LEU A 171 -0.56 2.24 -7.01
CA LEU A 171 -1.67 2.75 -7.82
C LEU A 171 -1.87 4.24 -7.50
N HIS A 172 -2.79 4.89 -8.21
CA HIS A 172 -3.04 6.31 -8.01
C HIS A 172 -4.55 6.58 -7.88
N ASP A 173 -4.89 7.47 -6.95
CA ASP A 173 -6.25 7.97 -6.77
C ASP A 173 -6.39 9.50 -7.06
N PHE A 174 -5.49 10.05 -7.89
CA PHE A 174 -5.61 11.43 -8.33
C PHE A 174 -6.96 11.71 -9.00
N GLU A 175 -7.37 12.95 -9.00
CA GLU A 175 -8.67 13.36 -9.54
C GLU A 175 -8.83 12.96 -11.02
N GLY A 176 -9.93 12.27 -11.33
CA GLY A 176 -10.24 11.78 -12.69
C GLY A 176 -9.75 10.36 -13.01
N ASN A 177 -8.99 9.70 -12.12
CA ASN A 177 -8.46 8.34 -12.37
C ASN A 177 -9.50 7.22 -12.14
N GLY A 178 -10.70 7.38 -12.69
CA GLY A 178 -11.80 6.40 -12.56
C GLY A 178 -11.48 5.00 -13.11
N LYS A 179 -10.57 4.89 -14.09
CA LYS A 179 -10.12 3.59 -14.61
C LYS A 179 -9.40 2.74 -13.56
N THR A 180 -8.65 3.37 -12.62
CA THR A 180 -8.05 2.65 -11.49
C THR A 180 -9.12 2.21 -10.49
N VAL A 181 -10.13 3.04 -10.23
CA VAL A 181 -11.27 2.65 -9.37
C VAL A 181 -11.97 1.41 -9.93
N GLU A 182 -12.26 1.39 -11.24
CA GLU A 182 -12.84 0.23 -11.93
C GLU A 182 -11.92 -0.99 -11.84
N ALA A 183 -10.63 -0.83 -12.10
CA ALA A 183 -9.67 -1.93 -12.03
C ALA A 183 -9.61 -2.54 -10.62
N VAL A 184 -9.58 -1.70 -9.57
CA VAL A 184 -9.55 -2.15 -8.16
C VAL A 184 -10.82 -2.91 -7.78
N ASP A 185 -12.01 -2.45 -8.21
CA ASP A 185 -13.28 -3.15 -7.98
C ASP A 185 -13.26 -4.58 -8.55
N ARG A 186 -12.56 -4.78 -9.68
CA ARG A 186 -12.47 -6.07 -10.39
C ARG A 186 -11.39 -7.00 -9.87
N ILE A 187 -10.23 -6.48 -9.43
CA ILE A 187 -9.12 -7.32 -8.97
C ILE A 187 -9.33 -7.90 -7.57
N ILE A 188 -10.03 -7.17 -6.68
CA ILE A 188 -10.20 -7.60 -5.29
C ILE A 188 -10.86 -8.97 -5.19
N PRO A 189 -12.02 -9.25 -5.82
CA PRO A 189 -12.64 -10.56 -5.73
C PRO A 189 -11.75 -11.67 -6.31
N VAL A 190 -11.07 -11.41 -7.43
CA VAL A 190 -10.19 -12.41 -8.06
C VAL A 190 -8.99 -12.75 -7.18
N LEU A 191 -8.35 -11.75 -6.55
CA LEU A 191 -7.23 -12.00 -5.66
C LEU A 191 -7.68 -12.70 -4.37
N LYS A 192 -8.86 -12.39 -3.83
CA LYS A 192 -9.45 -13.13 -2.71
C LYS A 192 -9.68 -14.61 -3.05
N GLU A 193 -10.22 -14.91 -4.22
CA GLU A 193 -10.39 -16.29 -4.72
C GLU A 193 -9.04 -17.02 -4.89
N ARG A 194 -7.96 -16.31 -5.23
CA ARG A 194 -6.59 -16.84 -5.30
C ARG A 194 -5.94 -17.01 -3.91
N GLY A 195 -6.66 -16.72 -2.82
CA GLY A 195 -6.21 -16.88 -1.43
C GLY A 195 -5.40 -15.71 -0.89
N TYR A 196 -5.50 -14.53 -1.49
CA TYR A 196 -4.87 -13.32 -0.97
C TYR A 196 -5.76 -12.62 0.05
N THR A 197 -5.15 -12.15 1.13
CA THR A 197 -5.76 -11.25 2.12
C THR A 197 -5.16 -9.85 1.94
N PHE A 198 -6.03 -8.85 1.86
CA PHE A 198 -5.63 -7.46 1.72
C PHE A 198 -5.44 -6.83 3.09
N VAL A 199 -4.30 -6.18 3.29
CA VAL A 199 -3.94 -5.45 4.51
C VAL A 199 -3.34 -4.10 4.13
N THR A 200 -3.23 -3.17 5.09
CA THR A 200 -2.46 -1.94 4.87
C THR A 200 -0.96 -2.24 4.77
N VAL A 201 -0.17 -1.31 4.23
CA VAL A 201 1.29 -1.49 4.13
C VAL A 201 1.92 -1.66 5.52
N ARG A 202 1.47 -0.86 6.52
CA ARG A 202 1.94 -1.02 7.91
C ARG A 202 1.61 -2.42 8.46
N GLU A 203 0.40 -2.89 8.25
CA GLU A 203 -0.01 -4.20 8.73
C GLU A 203 0.70 -5.34 7.97
N LEU A 204 0.95 -5.17 6.66
CA LEU A 204 1.76 -6.12 5.86
C LEU A 204 3.16 -6.27 6.46
N MET A 205 3.86 -5.16 6.70
CA MET A 205 5.19 -5.18 7.29
C MET A 205 5.18 -5.83 8.68
N LYS A 206 4.20 -5.49 9.52
CA LYS A 206 4.03 -6.06 10.86
C LYS A 206 3.79 -7.58 10.81
N GLN A 207 2.84 -8.07 10.01
CA GLN A 207 2.51 -9.50 9.93
C GLN A 207 3.64 -10.34 9.31
N LYS A 208 4.45 -9.74 8.44
CA LYS A 208 5.65 -10.37 7.86
C LYS A 208 6.90 -10.19 8.74
N ASN A 209 6.78 -9.56 9.93
CA ASN A 209 7.88 -9.27 10.86
C ASN A 209 9.03 -8.47 10.22
N ILE A 210 8.68 -7.55 9.31
CA ILE A 210 9.66 -6.69 8.64
C ILE A 210 10.01 -5.52 9.56
N LYS A 211 11.28 -5.42 9.92
CA LYS A 211 11.84 -4.25 10.59
C LYS A 211 12.37 -3.30 9.52
N PRO A 212 11.89 -2.04 9.48
CA PRO A 212 12.42 -1.05 8.55
C PRO A 212 13.94 -0.93 8.62
N GLN A 213 14.59 -0.81 7.48
CA GLN A 213 16.03 -0.68 7.38
C GLN A 213 16.39 0.61 6.66
N LYS A 214 17.51 1.23 7.05
CA LYS A 214 18.07 2.39 6.36
C LYS A 214 18.50 2.00 4.94
N ASP A 215 18.38 2.92 4.00
CA ASP A 215 18.77 2.76 2.58
C ASP A 215 18.02 1.63 1.87
N VAL A 216 16.79 1.37 2.29
CA VAL A 216 15.90 0.38 1.68
C VAL A 216 14.61 1.05 1.24
N ILE A 217 14.16 0.69 0.04
CA ILE A 217 12.82 1.02 -0.46
C ILE A 217 12.05 -0.27 -0.75
N TYR A 218 10.84 -0.38 -0.22
CA TYR A 218 10.07 -1.63 -0.22
C TYR A 218 9.05 -1.68 -1.36
N THR A 219 9.20 -2.66 -2.27
CA THR A 219 8.20 -3.04 -3.28
C THR A 219 7.55 -4.37 -2.92
N ASP A 220 8.38 -5.33 -2.51
CA ASP A 220 8.00 -6.65 -2.01
C ASP A 220 8.72 -6.82 -0.68
N VAL A 221 7.95 -6.95 0.40
CA VAL A 221 8.53 -6.99 1.75
C VAL A 221 9.28 -8.30 2.05
N LEU A 222 9.10 -9.33 1.23
CA LEU A 222 9.82 -10.61 1.36
C LEU A 222 11.12 -10.67 0.53
N ASN A 223 11.29 -9.77 -0.47
CA ASN A 223 12.46 -9.74 -1.35
C ASN A 223 13.04 -8.33 -1.39
N VAL A 224 13.76 -7.99 -0.34
CA VAL A 224 14.27 -6.63 -0.11
C VAL A 224 15.72 -6.53 -0.55
N SER A 225 16.06 -5.48 -1.27
CA SER A 225 17.44 -5.10 -1.58
C SER A 225 17.72 -3.67 -1.13
N LYS A 226 18.93 -3.42 -0.67
CA LYS A 226 19.35 -2.03 -0.38
C LYS A 226 19.43 -1.25 -1.68
N TRP A 227 18.94 -0.02 -1.59
CA TRP A 227 19.11 0.96 -2.66
C TRP A 227 20.62 1.26 -2.85
N LYS A 228 21.04 1.41 -4.09
CA LYS A 228 22.39 1.84 -4.45
C LYS A 228 22.27 2.98 -5.45
N GLU A 229 23.02 4.04 -5.21
CA GLU A 229 23.16 5.12 -6.18
C GLU A 229 23.80 4.56 -7.47
N LYS A 230 23.22 4.92 -8.62
CA LYS A 230 23.67 4.47 -9.94
C LYS A 230 24.71 5.40 -10.52
#